data_82f0af63f4aaa0dadad163a0f06e3530
#
_entry.id   82f0af63f4aaa0dadad163a0f06e3530
#
_cell.length_a   1.000
_cell.length_b   1.000
_cell.length_c   1.000
_cell.angle_alpha   90.00
_cell.angle_beta   90.00
_cell.angle_gamma   90.00
#
_symmetry.space_group_name_H-M   'P 1'
#
loop_
_entity.id
_entity.type
_entity.pdbx_description
1 polymer ?
#
loop_
_entity_poly.entity_id
_entity_poly.type
_entity_poly.pdbx_seq_one_letter_code
_entity_poly.pdbx_strand_id
1 'polypeptide(L)'
;IDAGGLFKEFWTELSKRAFDEAFGLFRTTKHDGLLYPNPDASTAHGEREALELFRFVGRVLGKALREGLTVQPRFSRSFLSFLTGDFNYVTLLEDLRSLDSELHKNLRFLQLYDGDAADLGLDFTITYERFGETITQDLRYNGSQIDVTNQNKHAYVQAVARFHMVDRLKRPSEAFVSGL
;
A
#
# COMPACT_ATOMS: atom_id res chain seq x y z
N ILE A 1 -15.53 -7.23 37.98
CA ILE A 1 -14.52 -6.37 37.35
C ILE A 1 -14.82 -6.38 35.87
N ASP A 2 -15.32 -5.28 35.32
CA ASP A 2 -15.67 -5.16 33.89
C ASP A 2 -14.38 -4.94 33.05
N ALA A 3 -13.63 -6.00 32.85
CA ALA A 3 -12.42 -5.95 32.04
C ALA A 3 -12.72 -5.76 30.53
N GLY A 4 -13.94 -6.08 30.07
CA GLY A 4 -14.38 -5.90 28.70
C GLY A 4 -14.66 -4.45 28.32
N GLY A 5 -15.25 -3.69 29.23
CA GLY A 5 -15.54 -2.26 29.04
C GLY A 5 -14.26 -1.43 28.88
N LEU A 6 -13.28 -1.66 29.75
CA LEU A 6 -12.00 -0.95 29.71
C LEU A 6 -11.23 -1.22 28.38
N PHE A 7 -11.20 -2.46 27.92
CA PHE A 7 -10.54 -2.80 26.65
C PHE A 7 -11.27 -2.19 25.44
N LYS A 8 -12.60 -2.19 25.45
CA LYS A 8 -13.41 -1.54 24.41
C LYS A 8 -13.13 -0.03 24.32
N GLU A 9 -13.05 0.64 25.45
CA GLU A 9 -12.71 2.07 25.52
C GLU A 9 -11.29 2.32 24.98
N PHE A 10 -10.31 1.54 25.44
CA PHE A 10 -8.94 1.59 24.96
C PHE A 10 -8.87 1.38 23.43
N TRP A 11 -9.55 0.35 22.91
CA TRP A 11 -9.60 0.09 21.47
C TRP A 11 -10.20 1.25 20.69
N THR A 12 -11.27 1.84 21.21
CA THR A 12 -11.93 2.99 20.58
C THR A 12 -10.99 4.20 20.48
N GLU A 13 -10.29 4.52 21.54
CA GLU A 13 -9.34 5.64 21.55
C GLU A 13 -8.09 5.37 20.73
N LEU A 14 -7.54 4.15 20.81
CA LEU A 14 -6.40 3.75 20.01
C LEU A 14 -6.71 3.80 18.51
N SER A 15 -7.87 3.25 18.10
CA SER A 15 -8.25 3.20 16.70
C SER A 15 -8.44 4.60 16.10
N LYS A 16 -9.02 5.53 16.82
CA LYS A 16 -9.12 6.93 16.38
C LYS A 16 -7.75 7.55 16.07
N ARG A 17 -6.74 7.26 16.89
CA ARG A 17 -5.38 7.79 16.73
C ARG A 17 -4.57 7.02 15.68
N ALA A 18 -4.55 5.71 15.77
CA ALA A 18 -3.68 4.88 14.92
C ALA A 18 -4.09 4.95 13.45
N PHE A 19 -5.37 5.13 13.17
CA PHE A 19 -5.91 5.23 11.80
C PHE A 19 -6.14 6.66 11.31
N ASP A 20 -5.78 7.67 12.11
CA ASP A 20 -5.74 9.06 11.68
C ASP A 20 -4.51 9.27 10.77
N GLU A 21 -4.73 9.83 9.58
CA GLU A 21 -3.64 10.13 8.63
C GLU A 21 -2.58 11.06 9.23
N ALA A 22 -2.97 11.97 10.14
CA ALA A 22 -2.03 12.86 10.81
C ALA A 22 -1.03 12.11 11.71
N PHE A 23 -1.38 10.92 12.18
CA PHE A 23 -0.45 10.06 12.92
C PHE A 23 0.61 9.42 12.01
N GLY A 24 0.36 9.32 10.70
CA GLY A 24 1.34 8.90 9.69
C GLY A 24 1.52 7.39 9.51
N LEU A 25 0.82 6.52 10.25
CA LEU A 25 0.88 5.07 10.04
C LEU A 25 0.02 4.58 8.88
N PHE A 26 -1.14 5.17 8.70
CA PHE A 26 -2.08 4.79 7.65
C PHE A 26 -2.39 5.99 6.77
N ARG A 27 -2.80 5.71 5.55
CA ARG A 27 -3.35 6.67 4.60
C ARG A 27 -4.70 6.17 4.13
N THR A 28 -5.52 7.10 3.63
CA THR A 28 -6.78 6.75 2.96
C THR A 28 -6.63 6.85 1.45
N THR A 29 -7.34 5.96 0.74
CA THR A 29 -7.47 6.06 -0.71
C THR A 29 -8.29 7.31 -1.05
N LYS A 30 -7.88 8.04 -2.08
CA LYS A 30 -8.49 9.32 -2.47
C LYS A 30 -9.96 9.21 -2.88
N HIS A 31 -10.35 8.07 -3.44
CA HIS A 31 -11.69 7.88 -4.00
C HIS A 31 -12.68 7.29 -2.99
N ASP A 32 -12.27 6.24 -2.27
CA ASP A 32 -13.18 5.43 -1.46
C ASP A 32 -12.96 5.61 0.05
N GLY A 33 -11.92 6.37 0.45
CA GLY A 33 -11.58 6.59 1.86
C GLY A 33 -11.19 5.30 2.59
N LEU A 34 -10.61 4.33 1.87
CA LEU A 34 -10.19 3.04 2.43
C LEU A 34 -8.77 3.14 2.98
N LEU A 35 -8.55 2.58 4.16
CA LEU A 35 -7.26 2.60 4.84
C LEU A 35 -6.27 1.60 4.23
N TYR A 36 -5.04 2.06 4.09
CA TYR A 36 -3.89 1.22 3.76
C TYR A 36 -2.65 1.70 4.54
N PRO A 37 -1.69 0.81 4.83
CA PRO A 37 -0.46 1.19 5.50
C PRO A 37 0.29 2.26 4.72
N ASN A 38 0.72 3.33 5.40
CA ASN A 38 1.54 4.36 4.78
C ASN A 38 2.92 3.77 4.45
N PRO A 39 3.31 3.67 3.16
CA PRO A 39 4.63 3.15 2.79
C PRO A 39 5.78 4.04 3.29
N ASP A 40 5.48 5.31 3.59
CA ASP A 40 6.45 6.30 4.05
C ASP A 40 6.30 6.59 5.57
N ALA A 41 5.68 5.69 6.34
CA ALA A 41 5.51 5.85 7.78
C ALA A 41 6.84 6.03 8.53
N SER A 42 7.92 5.49 7.98
CA SER A 42 9.28 5.68 8.50
C SER A 42 9.75 7.14 8.49
N THR A 43 9.15 7.99 7.66
CA THR A 43 9.47 9.43 7.63
C THR A 43 9.05 10.14 8.92
N ALA A 44 7.91 9.75 9.47
CA ALA A 44 7.38 10.36 10.70
C ALA A 44 7.93 9.71 11.97
N HIS A 45 8.18 8.40 11.95
CA HIS A 45 8.46 7.62 13.16
C HIS A 45 9.87 6.99 13.19
N GLY A 46 10.62 7.00 12.07
CA GLY A 46 11.78 6.16 11.91
C GLY A 46 11.40 4.73 11.52
N GLU A 47 12.33 4.03 10.86
CA GLU A 47 12.02 2.73 10.23
C GLU A 47 11.64 1.63 11.24
N ARG A 48 12.44 1.51 12.30
CA ARG A 48 12.21 0.49 13.34
C ARG A 48 10.92 0.76 14.10
N GLU A 49 10.72 2.00 14.53
CA GLU A 49 9.57 2.39 15.34
C GLU A 49 8.26 2.26 14.55
N ALA A 50 8.24 2.66 13.26
CA ALA A 50 7.08 2.47 12.41
C ALA A 50 6.65 0.99 12.33
N LEU A 51 7.59 0.06 12.15
CA LEU A 51 7.29 -1.37 12.09
C LEU A 51 6.78 -1.91 13.44
N GLU A 52 7.34 -1.46 14.56
CA GLU A 52 6.86 -1.83 15.90
C GLU A 52 5.43 -1.29 16.15
N LEU A 53 5.13 -0.07 15.70
CA LEU A 53 3.78 0.50 15.78
C LEU A 53 2.78 -0.29 14.93
N PHE A 54 3.13 -0.66 13.70
CA PHE A 54 2.27 -1.54 12.88
C PHE A 54 2.01 -2.88 13.57
N ARG A 55 3.04 -3.51 14.11
CA ARG A 55 2.90 -4.78 14.85
C ARG A 55 2.00 -4.61 16.09
N PHE A 56 2.17 -3.53 16.81
CA PHE A 56 1.35 -3.23 17.98
C PHE A 56 -0.12 -3.05 17.61
N VAL A 57 -0.42 -2.23 16.58
CA VAL A 57 -1.81 -2.00 16.13
C VAL A 57 -2.43 -3.31 15.62
N GLY A 58 -1.68 -4.13 14.89
CA GLY A 58 -2.11 -5.48 14.48
C GLY A 58 -2.50 -6.35 15.68
N ARG A 59 -1.68 -6.37 16.72
CA ARG A 59 -1.94 -7.16 17.95
C ARG A 59 -3.21 -6.71 18.66
N VAL A 60 -3.43 -5.40 18.76
CA VAL A 60 -4.64 -4.87 19.42
C VAL A 60 -5.87 -5.13 18.56
N LEU A 61 -5.77 -5.03 17.23
CA LEU A 61 -6.85 -5.41 16.32
C LEU A 61 -7.20 -6.90 16.46
N GLY A 62 -6.20 -7.79 16.48
CA GLY A 62 -6.41 -9.23 16.67
C GLY A 62 -7.12 -9.55 17.98
N LYS A 63 -6.76 -8.84 19.05
CA LYS A 63 -7.47 -8.95 20.33
C LYS A 63 -8.92 -8.43 20.22
N ALA A 64 -9.14 -7.28 19.59
CA ALA A 64 -10.48 -6.71 19.41
C ALA A 64 -11.40 -7.66 18.62
N LEU A 65 -10.89 -8.25 17.54
CA LEU A 65 -11.63 -9.25 16.75
C LEU A 65 -11.98 -10.49 17.55
N ARG A 66 -11.04 -11.01 18.35
CA ARG A 66 -11.26 -12.18 19.21
C ARG A 66 -12.30 -11.92 20.31
N GLU A 67 -12.38 -10.69 20.80
CA GLU A 67 -13.39 -10.26 21.78
C GLU A 67 -14.73 -9.85 21.12
N GLY A 68 -14.86 -10.00 19.79
CA GLY A 68 -16.10 -9.69 19.06
C GLY A 68 -16.39 -8.20 18.96
N LEU A 69 -15.39 -7.34 19.12
CA LEU A 69 -15.59 -5.90 19.00
C LEU A 69 -15.73 -5.50 17.53
N THR A 70 -16.61 -4.53 17.28
CA THR A 70 -16.78 -3.97 15.94
C THR A 70 -15.53 -3.18 15.53
N VAL A 71 -15.00 -3.50 14.37
CA VAL A 71 -13.88 -2.79 13.75
C VAL A 71 -14.45 -1.76 12.78
N GLN A 72 -14.29 -0.47 13.10
CA GLN A 72 -14.80 0.62 12.28
C GLN A 72 -13.95 0.91 11.02
N PRO A 73 -12.61 0.80 11.05
CA PRO A 73 -11.77 1.04 9.88
C PRO A 73 -12.11 0.12 8.71
N ARG A 74 -12.29 0.70 7.53
CA ARG A 74 -12.45 -0.05 6.28
C ARG A 74 -11.11 -0.08 5.57
N PHE A 75 -10.57 -1.26 5.35
CA PHE A 75 -9.28 -1.44 4.72
C PHE A 75 -9.39 -1.59 3.20
N SER A 76 -8.37 -1.09 2.49
CA SER A 76 -8.25 -1.26 1.05
C SER A 76 -8.07 -2.75 0.69
N ARG A 77 -8.47 -3.11 -0.53
CA ARG A 77 -8.35 -4.48 -1.02
C ARG A 77 -6.91 -4.96 -1.02
N SER A 78 -5.97 -4.12 -1.45
CA SER A 78 -4.54 -4.46 -1.42
C SER A 78 -4.04 -4.79 -0.01
N PHE A 79 -4.48 -4.03 1.00
CA PHE A 79 -4.09 -4.33 2.38
C PHE A 79 -4.78 -5.58 2.92
N LEU A 80 -6.06 -5.80 2.59
CA LEU A 80 -6.76 -7.03 2.94
C LEU A 80 -6.09 -8.28 2.35
N SER A 81 -5.51 -8.17 1.15
CA SER A 81 -4.75 -9.27 0.55
C SER A 81 -3.54 -9.69 1.39
N PHE A 82 -2.89 -8.76 2.09
CA PHE A 82 -1.83 -9.11 3.06
C PHE A 82 -2.39 -9.83 4.30
N LEU A 83 -3.59 -9.46 4.76
CA LEU A 83 -4.22 -10.08 5.93
C LEU A 83 -4.69 -11.51 5.64
N THR A 84 -5.16 -11.76 4.42
CA THR A 84 -5.70 -13.07 4.00
C THR A 84 -4.68 -13.95 3.30
N GLY A 85 -3.56 -13.39 2.83
CA GLY A 85 -2.59 -14.08 1.98
C GLY A 85 -3.07 -14.32 0.54
N ASP A 86 -4.23 -13.76 0.18
CA ASP A 86 -4.84 -13.93 -1.15
C ASP A 86 -4.58 -12.69 -2.03
N PHE A 87 -3.61 -12.82 -2.94
CA PHE A 87 -3.24 -11.77 -3.89
C PHE A 87 -3.77 -12.05 -5.28
N ASN A 88 -4.64 -11.18 -5.77
CA ASN A 88 -5.05 -11.22 -7.16
C ASN A 88 -4.21 -10.26 -8.02
N TYR A 89 -3.15 -10.77 -8.62
CA TYR A 89 -2.26 -9.97 -9.47
C TYR A 89 -2.91 -9.51 -10.78
N VAL A 90 -4.00 -10.14 -11.20
CA VAL A 90 -4.71 -9.76 -12.44
C VAL A 90 -5.45 -8.44 -12.28
N THR A 91 -5.96 -8.16 -11.09
CA THR A 91 -6.76 -6.94 -10.82
C THR A 91 -5.94 -5.76 -10.31
N LEU A 92 -4.63 -5.89 -10.10
CA LEU A 92 -3.80 -4.85 -9.49
C LEU A 92 -3.90 -3.49 -10.21
N LEU A 93 -3.94 -3.49 -11.53
CA LEU A 93 -4.08 -2.25 -12.29
C LEU A 93 -5.42 -1.57 -12.02
N GLU A 94 -6.51 -2.31 -11.96
CA GLU A 94 -7.84 -1.77 -11.66
C GLU A 94 -7.96 -1.33 -10.19
N ASP A 95 -7.38 -2.09 -9.28
CA ASP A 95 -7.34 -1.76 -7.85
C ASP A 95 -6.51 -0.49 -7.59
N LEU A 96 -5.48 -0.21 -8.41
CA LEU A 96 -4.67 1.01 -8.37
C LEU A 96 -5.51 2.28 -8.57
N ARG A 97 -6.62 2.20 -9.30
CA ARG A 97 -7.55 3.33 -9.50
C ARG A 97 -8.03 3.94 -8.18
N SER A 98 -8.29 3.11 -7.18
CA SER A 98 -8.71 3.57 -5.84
C SER A 98 -7.56 4.30 -5.13
N LEU A 99 -6.33 3.83 -5.27
CA LEU A 99 -5.14 4.39 -4.64
C LEU A 99 -4.67 5.68 -5.34
N ASP A 100 -4.49 5.60 -6.67
CA ASP A 100 -4.02 6.68 -7.53
C ASP A 100 -4.69 6.63 -8.91
N SER A 101 -5.75 7.43 -9.06
CA SER A 101 -6.54 7.48 -10.28
C SER A 101 -5.81 8.11 -11.46
N GLU A 102 -4.83 8.99 -11.20
CA GLU A 102 -4.03 9.62 -12.24
C GLU A 102 -3.00 8.63 -12.81
N LEU A 103 -2.27 7.98 -11.93
CA LEU A 103 -1.35 6.92 -12.34
C LEU A 103 -2.09 5.79 -13.07
N HIS A 104 -3.25 5.38 -12.57
CA HIS A 104 -4.09 4.39 -13.27
C HIS A 104 -4.43 4.84 -14.70
N LYS A 105 -4.86 6.09 -14.91
CA LYS A 105 -5.16 6.62 -16.24
C LYS A 105 -3.94 6.60 -17.15
N ASN A 106 -2.78 7.00 -16.64
CA ASN A 106 -1.53 7.03 -17.40
C ASN A 106 -1.09 5.62 -17.82
N LEU A 107 -1.21 4.65 -16.93
CA LEU A 107 -0.90 3.25 -17.23
C LEU A 107 -1.91 2.64 -18.23
N ARG A 108 -3.18 2.98 -18.11
CA ARG A 108 -4.21 2.57 -19.10
C ARG A 108 -3.95 3.20 -20.46
N PHE A 109 -3.56 4.48 -20.51
CA PHE A 109 -3.17 5.12 -21.75
C PHE A 109 -2.01 4.38 -22.41
N LEU A 110 -0.93 4.10 -21.67
CA LEU A 110 0.22 3.35 -22.19
C LEU A 110 -0.18 1.95 -22.69
N GLN A 111 -1.03 1.24 -21.94
CA GLN A 111 -1.51 -0.09 -22.31
C GLN A 111 -2.23 -0.09 -23.66
N LEU A 112 -3.04 0.95 -23.92
CA LEU A 112 -3.86 1.11 -25.12
C LEU A 112 -3.17 1.93 -26.22
N TYR A 113 -1.97 2.45 -25.96
CA TYR A 113 -1.23 3.28 -26.92
C TYR A 113 -0.94 2.49 -28.19
N ASP A 114 -1.39 3.02 -29.34
CA ASP A 114 -1.29 2.41 -30.67
C ASP A 114 -0.04 2.85 -31.47
N GLY A 115 0.67 3.89 -31.00
CA GLY A 115 1.96 4.31 -31.52
C GLY A 115 3.12 3.41 -31.10
N ASP A 116 4.34 3.80 -31.43
CA ASP A 116 5.53 3.09 -30.93
C ASP A 116 5.81 3.49 -29.47
N ALA A 117 5.67 2.54 -28.55
CA ALA A 117 5.92 2.80 -27.13
C ALA A 117 7.39 3.15 -26.84
N ALA A 118 8.32 2.78 -27.71
CA ALA A 118 9.72 3.14 -27.58
C ALA A 118 9.95 4.66 -27.72
N ASP A 119 9.10 5.35 -28.49
CA ASP A 119 9.17 6.80 -28.67
C ASP A 119 8.83 7.58 -27.38
N LEU A 120 8.21 6.92 -26.39
CA LEU A 120 7.88 7.53 -25.10
C LEU A 120 9.09 7.63 -24.16
N GLY A 121 10.22 6.99 -24.50
CA GLY A 121 11.45 7.06 -23.73
C GLY A 121 11.35 6.53 -22.30
N LEU A 122 10.47 5.54 -22.08
CA LEU A 122 10.29 4.89 -20.79
C LEU A 122 11.20 3.67 -20.67
N ASP A 123 11.66 3.40 -19.47
CA ASP A 123 12.39 2.18 -19.11
C ASP A 123 11.70 1.46 -17.94
N PHE A 124 12.20 0.28 -17.54
CA PHE A 124 11.63 -0.50 -16.43
C PHE A 124 12.08 0.01 -15.07
N THR A 125 12.04 1.33 -14.87
CA THR A 125 12.25 1.99 -13.57
C THR A 125 10.98 2.68 -13.09
N ILE A 126 10.99 3.05 -11.83
CA ILE A 126 10.00 3.94 -11.22
C ILE A 126 10.71 4.97 -10.37
N THR A 127 10.25 6.21 -10.45
CA THR A 127 10.77 7.33 -9.65
C THR A 127 9.70 7.75 -8.64
N TYR A 128 10.11 7.88 -7.37
CA TYR A 128 9.25 8.33 -6.29
C TYR A 128 10.04 9.12 -5.25
N GLU A 129 9.35 9.92 -4.47
CA GLU A 129 9.97 10.65 -3.36
C GLU A 129 9.95 9.83 -2.07
N ARG A 130 11.06 9.86 -1.34
CA ARG A 130 11.18 9.31 0.00
C ARG A 130 12.14 10.16 0.82
N PHE A 131 11.72 10.61 1.99
CA PHE A 131 12.51 11.51 2.87
C PHE A 131 12.96 12.83 2.20
N GLY A 132 12.17 13.33 1.22
CA GLY A 132 12.54 14.50 0.45
C GLY A 132 13.60 14.26 -0.63
N GLU A 133 14.01 13.02 -0.82
CA GLU A 133 14.90 12.59 -1.89
C GLU A 133 14.13 11.87 -3.00
N THR A 134 14.51 12.16 -4.23
CA THR A 134 14.01 11.46 -5.41
C THR A 134 14.76 10.15 -5.58
N ILE A 135 14.04 9.03 -5.49
CA ILE A 135 14.60 7.69 -5.63
C ILE A 135 14.12 7.11 -6.97
N THR A 136 15.05 6.64 -7.79
CA THR A 136 14.76 5.83 -8.97
C THR A 136 15.10 4.37 -8.67
N GLN A 137 14.14 3.48 -8.87
CA GLN A 137 14.26 2.06 -8.57
C GLN A 137 13.92 1.22 -9.78
N ASP A 138 14.74 0.20 -10.04
CA ASP A 138 14.48 -0.81 -11.05
C ASP A 138 13.26 -1.66 -10.65
N LEU A 139 12.30 -1.79 -11.56
CA LEU A 139 11.11 -2.64 -11.39
C LEU A 139 11.40 -4.13 -11.63
N ARG A 140 12.52 -4.41 -12.25
CA ARG A 140 13.09 -5.75 -12.46
C ARG A 140 14.60 -5.65 -12.63
N TYR A 141 15.29 -6.77 -12.60
CA TYR A 141 16.75 -6.81 -12.74
C TYR A 141 17.23 -6.04 -13.98
N ASN A 142 18.14 -5.08 -13.79
CA ASN A 142 18.64 -4.15 -14.81
C ASN A 142 17.52 -3.38 -15.54
N GLY A 143 16.46 -2.99 -14.84
CA GLY A 143 15.30 -2.32 -15.41
C GLY A 143 15.64 -1.03 -16.15
N SER A 144 16.58 -0.25 -15.64
CA SER A 144 17.11 0.98 -16.25
C SER A 144 17.80 0.80 -17.62
N GLN A 145 18.10 -0.45 -18.00
CA GLN A 145 18.69 -0.80 -19.29
C GLN A 145 17.67 -1.45 -20.25
N ILE A 146 16.39 -1.43 -19.88
CA ILE A 146 15.34 -2.12 -20.62
C ILE A 146 14.28 -1.11 -21.02
N ASP A 147 14.32 -0.70 -22.28
CA ASP A 147 13.32 0.21 -22.84
C ASP A 147 11.94 -0.42 -22.88
N VAL A 148 10.92 0.38 -22.63
CA VAL A 148 9.52 -0.01 -22.78
C VAL A 148 9.16 0.07 -24.27
N THR A 149 8.74 -1.05 -24.83
CA THR A 149 8.37 -1.21 -26.23
C THR A 149 6.94 -1.76 -26.34
N ASN A 150 6.39 -1.79 -27.54
CA ASN A 150 5.08 -2.41 -27.79
C ASN A 150 5.00 -3.90 -27.38
N GLN A 151 6.14 -4.60 -27.37
CA GLN A 151 6.21 -6.00 -26.98
C GLN A 151 6.16 -6.21 -25.45
N ASN A 152 6.65 -5.24 -24.66
CA ASN A 152 6.79 -5.40 -23.21
C ASN A 152 6.00 -4.38 -22.38
N LYS A 153 5.29 -3.43 -23.01
CA LYS A 153 4.53 -2.38 -22.29
C LYS A 153 3.50 -2.94 -21.30
N HIS A 154 2.87 -4.06 -21.60
CA HIS A 154 1.93 -4.70 -20.67
C HIS A 154 2.64 -5.23 -19.42
N ALA A 155 3.84 -5.78 -19.58
CA ALA A 155 4.66 -6.24 -18.45
C ALA A 155 5.13 -5.05 -17.59
N TYR A 156 5.49 -3.93 -18.22
CA TYR A 156 5.82 -2.69 -17.52
C TYR A 156 4.64 -2.16 -16.70
N VAL A 157 3.45 -2.05 -17.31
CA VAL A 157 2.23 -1.61 -16.64
C VAL A 157 1.93 -2.47 -15.40
N GLN A 158 2.06 -3.79 -15.53
CA GLN A 158 1.87 -4.71 -14.40
C GLN A 158 2.94 -4.54 -13.33
N ALA A 159 4.19 -4.32 -13.71
CA ALA A 159 5.28 -4.10 -12.76
C ALA A 159 5.08 -2.81 -11.95
N VAL A 160 4.66 -1.72 -12.59
CA VAL A 160 4.33 -0.45 -11.90
C VAL A 160 3.15 -0.64 -10.95
N ALA A 161 2.06 -1.27 -11.41
CA ALA A 161 0.90 -1.53 -10.56
C ALA A 161 1.29 -2.40 -9.34
N ARG A 162 2.06 -3.46 -9.54
CA ARG A 162 2.58 -4.31 -8.47
C ARG A 162 3.44 -3.53 -7.48
N PHE A 163 4.32 -2.66 -7.96
CA PHE A 163 5.17 -1.85 -7.10
C PHE A 163 4.32 -1.02 -6.12
N HIS A 164 3.32 -0.30 -6.62
CA HIS A 164 2.48 0.55 -5.80
C HIS A 164 1.52 -0.22 -4.87
N MET A 165 0.96 -1.32 -5.35
CA MET A 165 -0.10 -2.06 -4.65
C MET A 165 0.45 -3.15 -3.72
N VAL A 166 1.66 -3.64 -3.97
CA VAL A 166 2.25 -4.76 -3.22
C VAL A 166 3.61 -4.39 -2.65
N ASP A 167 4.59 -4.06 -3.49
CA ASP A 167 5.99 -4.01 -3.04
C ASP A 167 6.24 -2.89 -2.01
N ARG A 168 5.66 -1.70 -2.21
CA ARG A 168 5.74 -0.59 -1.24
C ARG A 168 4.99 -0.86 0.06
N LEU A 169 3.91 -1.63 0.01
CA LEU A 169 3.07 -1.92 1.17
C LEU A 169 3.55 -3.14 1.96
N LYS A 170 4.46 -3.94 1.40
CA LYS A 170 4.84 -5.24 1.94
C LYS A 170 5.36 -5.15 3.38
N ARG A 171 6.41 -4.37 3.63
CA ARG A 171 7.05 -4.31 4.95
C ARG A 171 6.09 -3.86 6.07
N PRO A 172 5.36 -2.73 5.93
CA PRO A 172 4.41 -2.31 6.94
C PRO A 172 3.23 -3.30 7.11
N SER A 173 2.74 -3.89 6.02
CA SER A 173 1.66 -4.88 6.08
C SER A 173 2.10 -6.17 6.78
N GLU A 174 3.28 -6.69 6.46
CA GLU A 174 3.83 -7.88 7.13
C GLU A 174 4.08 -7.63 8.63
N ALA A 175 4.56 -6.44 8.99
CA ALA A 175 4.71 -6.07 10.39
C ALA A 175 3.36 -6.06 11.12
N PHE A 176 2.32 -5.49 10.50
CA PHE A 176 0.96 -5.49 11.05
C PHE A 176 0.41 -6.93 11.20
N VAL A 177 0.51 -7.75 10.15
CA VAL A 177 0.07 -9.15 10.15
C VAL A 177 0.80 -9.97 11.21
N SER A 178 2.11 -9.73 11.42
CA SER A 178 2.87 -10.43 12.46
C SER A 178 2.40 -10.13 13.89
N GLY A 179 1.63 -9.05 14.07
CA GLY A 179 0.99 -8.72 15.34
C GLY A 179 -0.39 -9.33 15.52
N LEU A 180 -1.10 -9.58 14.39
CA LEU A 180 -2.49 -10.02 14.38
C LEU A 180 -2.68 -11.44 14.94
#